data_a8ddabeca725be14ace7a6bb5d2c8992
#
_entry.id   a8ddabeca725be14ace7a6bb5d2c8992
#
_cell.length_a   1.000
_cell.length_b   1.000
_cell.length_c   1.000
_cell.angle_alpha   90.00
_cell.angle_beta   90.00
_cell.angle_gamma   90.00
#
_symmetry.space_group_name_H-M   'P 1'
#
loop_
_entity.id
_entity.type
_entity.pdbx_description
1 polymer ?
#
loop_
_entity_poly.entity_id
_entity_poly.type
_entity_poly.pdbx_seq_one_letter_code
_entity_poly.pdbx_strand_id
1 'polypeptide(L)'
;LTAAKRLAPVAAVFVLYNLASGSLGIAAELAGFSAGFICGVVLTNGVSVGTPPVQRVAITMAVTVIVAVASAVPLRGLADVRPEISRVIEVEGSTTSAYQTAVKQFKLGALSAEALAQTIDRKITPEIQAAQARLKTLGRVPPAHQPLLASAEEYLRLRDESWRLRAAALHKSSMSALRKAEGAERASLEAFEKIKPVETPDAK
;
A
#
# COMPACT_ATOMS: atom_id res chain seq x y z
N LEU A 1 1.87 -29.07 -35.01
CA LEU A 1 3.26 -28.91 -34.52
C LEU A 1 3.96 -27.63 -35.03
N THR A 2 3.60 -27.13 -36.24
CA THR A 2 4.24 -25.94 -36.85
C THR A 2 3.87 -24.63 -36.20
N ALA A 3 2.62 -24.43 -35.72
CA ALA A 3 2.20 -23.20 -35.04
C ALA A 3 2.84 -23.05 -33.65
N ALA A 4 2.94 -24.12 -32.89
CA ALA A 4 3.57 -24.11 -31.55
C ALA A 4 5.07 -23.77 -31.65
N LYS A 5 5.79 -24.27 -32.66
CA LYS A 5 7.20 -23.94 -32.89
C LYS A 5 7.42 -22.47 -33.27
N ARG A 6 6.46 -21.81 -33.93
CA ARG A 6 6.54 -20.40 -34.29
C ARG A 6 6.20 -19.46 -33.09
N LEU A 7 5.34 -19.89 -32.18
CA LEU A 7 4.93 -19.12 -31.01
C LEU A 7 5.86 -19.28 -29.81
N ALA A 8 6.63 -20.39 -29.76
CA ALA A 8 7.56 -20.67 -28.67
C ALA A 8 8.57 -19.54 -28.38
N PRO A 9 9.24 -18.91 -29.38
CA PRO A 9 10.15 -17.82 -29.09
C PRO A 9 9.47 -16.56 -28.57
N VAL A 10 8.26 -16.24 -29.05
CA VAL A 10 7.48 -15.09 -28.55
C VAL A 10 7.05 -15.34 -27.11
N ALA A 11 6.63 -16.57 -26.80
CA ALA A 11 6.29 -16.97 -25.44
C ALA A 11 7.50 -16.89 -24.50
N ALA A 12 8.67 -17.35 -24.95
CA ALA A 12 9.90 -17.27 -24.15
C ALA A 12 10.31 -15.82 -23.86
N VAL A 13 10.24 -14.92 -24.85
CA VAL A 13 10.54 -13.49 -24.68
C VAL A 13 9.56 -12.85 -23.69
N PHE A 14 8.27 -13.16 -23.79
CA PHE A 14 7.25 -12.65 -22.86
C PHE A 14 7.53 -13.10 -21.42
N VAL A 15 7.83 -14.37 -21.20
CA VAL A 15 8.16 -14.92 -19.87
C VAL A 15 9.44 -14.27 -19.32
N LEU A 16 10.49 -14.15 -20.13
CA LEU A 16 11.74 -13.53 -19.70
C LEU A 16 11.57 -12.04 -19.38
N TYR A 17 10.79 -11.32 -20.17
CA TYR A 17 10.51 -9.90 -19.92
C TYR A 17 9.76 -9.72 -18.58
N ASN A 18 8.75 -10.52 -18.31
CA ASN A 18 8.00 -10.44 -17.05
C ASN A 18 8.82 -10.87 -15.83
N LEU A 19 9.68 -11.89 -15.97
CA LEU A 19 10.64 -12.26 -14.94
C LEU A 19 11.66 -11.13 -14.63
N ALA A 20 12.11 -10.41 -15.66
CA ALA A 20 13.07 -9.32 -15.51
C ALA A 20 12.45 -8.03 -14.95
N SER A 21 11.18 -7.76 -15.23
CA SER A 21 10.49 -6.54 -14.79
C SER A 21 10.11 -6.53 -13.31
N GLY A 22 10.22 -7.67 -12.59
CA GLY A 22 9.99 -7.75 -11.14
C GLY A 22 8.57 -7.38 -10.71
N SER A 23 7.59 -7.36 -11.64
CA SER A 23 6.24 -6.94 -11.36
C SER A 23 5.50 -7.97 -10.50
N LEU A 24 4.74 -7.49 -9.52
CA LEU A 24 3.99 -8.30 -8.57
C LEU A 24 2.83 -9.11 -9.19
N GLY A 25 2.57 -8.89 -10.49
CA GLY A 25 1.60 -9.63 -11.28
C GLY A 25 2.10 -10.93 -11.87
N ILE A 26 3.38 -11.30 -11.71
CA ILE A 26 4.02 -12.44 -12.41
C ILE A 26 3.22 -13.73 -12.25
N ALA A 27 2.72 -14.04 -11.07
CA ALA A 27 1.95 -15.27 -10.86
C ALA A 27 0.63 -15.28 -11.63
N ALA A 28 -0.09 -14.16 -11.67
CA ALA A 28 -1.34 -14.03 -12.41
C ALA A 28 -1.10 -14.00 -13.92
N GLU A 29 -0.05 -13.32 -14.38
CA GLU A 29 0.34 -13.23 -15.77
C GLU A 29 0.82 -14.59 -16.31
N LEU A 30 1.64 -15.33 -15.54
CA LEU A 30 2.06 -16.70 -15.88
C LEU A 30 0.89 -17.66 -15.89
N ALA A 31 -0.05 -17.56 -14.96
CA ALA A 31 -1.26 -18.36 -14.94
C ALA A 31 -2.14 -18.07 -16.17
N GLY A 32 -2.35 -16.80 -16.50
CA GLY A 32 -3.09 -16.38 -17.69
C GLY A 32 -2.42 -16.82 -18.99
N PHE A 33 -1.10 -16.66 -19.09
CA PHE A 33 -0.31 -17.12 -20.23
C PHE A 33 -0.37 -18.63 -20.40
N SER A 34 -0.16 -19.38 -19.30
CA SER A 34 -0.20 -20.85 -19.33
C SER A 34 -1.59 -21.37 -19.73
N ALA A 35 -2.65 -20.78 -19.18
CA ALA A 35 -4.02 -21.11 -19.55
C ALA A 35 -4.30 -20.80 -21.03
N GLY A 36 -3.92 -19.63 -21.51
CA GLY A 36 -4.07 -19.22 -22.91
C GLY A 36 -3.28 -20.11 -23.87
N PHE A 37 -2.05 -20.49 -23.48
CA PHE A 37 -1.22 -21.41 -24.28
C PHE A 37 -1.83 -22.79 -24.36
N ILE A 38 -2.27 -23.36 -23.24
CA ILE A 38 -2.93 -24.70 -23.21
C ILE A 38 -4.21 -24.65 -24.05
N CYS A 39 -5.04 -23.63 -23.89
CA CYS A 39 -6.24 -23.45 -24.72
C CYS A 39 -5.92 -23.36 -26.21
N GLY A 40 -4.91 -22.59 -26.58
CA GLY A 40 -4.43 -22.46 -27.95
C GLY A 40 -3.97 -23.80 -28.54
N VAL A 41 -3.19 -24.59 -27.81
CA VAL A 41 -2.70 -25.90 -28.23
C VAL A 41 -3.87 -26.89 -28.39
N VAL A 42 -4.82 -26.91 -27.45
CA VAL A 42 -5.99 -27.83 -27.50
C VAL A 42 -6.91 -27.48 -28.69
N LEU A 43 -7.13 -26.18 -28.94
CA LEU A 43 -7.97 -25.74 -30.07
C LEU A 43 -7.31 -25.96 -31.43
N THR A 44 -5.97 -25.84 -31.53
CA THR A 44 -5.23 -25.99 -32.79
C THR A 44 -4.89 -27.44 -33.11
N ASN A 45 -4.86 -28.34 -32.13
CA ASN A 45 -4.62 -29.77 -32.38
C ASN A 45 -5.82 -30.41 -33.09
N GLY A 46 -5.62 -30.69 -34.38
CA GLY A 46 -6.61 -31.37 -35.22
C GLY A 46 -7.44 -30.49 -36.16
N VAL A 47 -7.12 -29.20 -36.23
CA VAL A 47 -7.73 -28.26 -37.20
C VAL A 47 -6.86 -28.25 -38.47
N SER A 48 -7.05 -29.19 -39.35
CA SER A 48 -6.41 -29.11 -40.69
C SER A 48 -7.23 -28.28 -41.68
N VAL A 49 -8.54 -28.30 -41.67
CA VAL A 49 -9.42 -27.43 -42.51
C VAL A 49 -10.89 -27.54 -42.02
N GLY A 50 -11.23 -27.05 -40.83
CA GLY A 50 -12.62 -27.07 -40.38
C GLY A 50 -12.85 -26.36 -39.05
N THR A 51 -14.11 -26.05 -38.77
CA THR A 51 -14.48 -25.48 -37.45
C THR A 51 -14.25 -26.50 -36.35
N PRO A 52 -13.66 -26.12 -35.20
CA PRO A 52 -13.45 -27.05 -34.10
C PRO A 52 -14.80 -27.57 -33.58
N PRO A 53 -14.87 -28.86 -33.20
CA PRO A 53 -16.12 -29.43 -32.70
C PRO A 53 -16.58 -28.70 -31.44
N VAL A 54 -17.86 -28.36 -31.35
CA VAL A 54 -18.49 -27.60 -30.27
C VAL A 54 -18.10 -28.11 -28.87
N GLN A 55 -17.97 -29.43 -28.74
CA GLN A 55 -17.57 -30.08 -27.51
C GLN A 55 -16.16 -29.65 -27.04
N ARG A 56 -15.20 -29.51 -27.96
CA ARG A 56 -13.84 -29.01 -27.60
C ARG A 56 -13.85 -27.55 -27.17
N VAL A 57 -14.62 -26.72 -27.86
CA VAL A 57 -14.78 -25.31 -27.48
C VAL A 57 -15.40 -25.20 -26.09
N ALA A 58 -16.46 -25.98 -25.81
CA ALA A 58 -17.11 -25.98 -24.52
C ALA A 58 -16.17 -26.45 -23.38
N ILE A 59 -15.40 -27.53 -23.61
CA ILE A 59 -14.42 -28.00 -22.59
C ILE A 59 -13.34 -26.95 -22.36
N THR A 60 -12.81 -26.29 -23.40
CA THR A 60 -11.78 -25.28 -23.27
C THR A 60 -12.31 -24.08 -22.51
N MET A 61 -13.53 -23.58 -22.79
CA MET A 61 -14.18 -22.53 -22.06
C MET A 61 -14.38 -22.89 -20.58
N ALA A 62 -14.87 -24.13 -20.30
CA ALA A 62 -15.06 -24.59 -18.93
C ALA A 62 -13.74 -24.61 -18.15
N VAL A 63 -12.66 -25.14 -18.74
CA VAL A 63 -11.32 -25.15 -18.12
C VAL A 63 -10.81 -23.72 -17.89
N THR A 64 -10.97 -22.81 -18.85
CA THR A 64 -10.55 -21.40 -18.70
C THR A 64 -11.30 -20.72 -17.56
N VAL A 65 -12.61 -20.92 -17.44
CA VAL A 65 -13.41 -20.37 -16.35
C VAL A 65 -12.97 -20.94 -15.01
N ILE A 66 -12.72 -22.25 -14.92
CA ILE A 66 -12.26 -22.89 -13.67
C ILE A 66 -10.90 -22.32 -13.26
N VAL A 67 -9.96 -22.19 -14.21
CA VAL A 67 -8.63 -21.60 -13.92
C VAL A 67 -8.75 -20.14 -13.49
N ALA A 68 -9.59 -19.34 -14.16
CA ALA A 68 -9.82 -17.94 -13.80
C ALA A 68 -10.41 -17.81 -12.39
N VAL A 69 -11.41 -18.62 -12.05
CA VAL A 69 -12.00 -18.64 -10.70
C VAL A 69 -10.98 -19.10 -9.65
N ALA A 70 -10.24 -20.17 -9.93
CA ALA A 70 -9.21 -20.69 -9.02
C ALA A 70 -8.10 -19.65 -8.78
N SER A 71 -7.72 -18.88 -9.80
CA SER A 71 -6.72 -17.80 -9.69
C SER A 71 -7.24 -16.59 -8.91
N ALA A 72 -8.56 -16.36 -8.92
CA ALA A 72 -9.18 -15.25 -8.19
C ALA A 72 -9.37 -15.54 -6.68
N VAL A 73 -9.45 -16.83 -6.29
CA VAL A 73 -9.66 -17.22 -4.88
C VAL A 73 -8.57 -16.68 -3.93
N PRO A 74 -7.26 -16.81 -4.21
CA PRO A 74 -6.22 -16.28 -3.31
C PRO A 74 -6.18 -14.75 -3.24
N LEU A 75 -6.82 -14.05 -4.18
CA LEU A 75 -6.91 -12.57 -4.18
C LEU A 75 -8.07 -12.05 -3.32
N ARG A 76 -8.99 -12.94 -2.92
CA ARG A 76 -10.09 -12.56 -2.04
C ARG A 76 -9.58 -12.20 -0.65
N GLY A 77 -10.01 -11.03 -0.17
CA GLY A 77 -9.64 -10.56 1.16
C GLY A 77 -8.27 -9.91 1.25
N LEU A 78 -7.59 -9.64 0.13
CA LEU A 78 -6.42 -8.78 0.11
C LEU A 78 -6.86 -7.32 0.32
N ALA A 79 -6.28 -6.69 1.34
CA ALA A 79 -6.51 -5.27 1.59
C ALA A 79 -5.58 -4.42 0.71
N ASP A 80 -6.13 -3.39 0.08
CA ASP A 80 -5.30 -2.34 -0.53
C ASP A 80 -4.83 -1.38 0.56
N VAL A 81 -3.52 -1.29 0.73
CA VAL A 81 -2.88 -0.43 1.74
C VAL A 81 -2.81 1.03 1.28
N ARG A 82 -2.81 1.30 -0.02
CA ARG A 82 -2.58 2.63 -0.59
C ARG A 82 -3.56 3.70 -0.09
N PRO A 83 -4.89 3.45 -0.02
CA PRO A 83 -5.83 4.43 0.51
C PRO A 83 -5.55 4.78 1.98
N GLU A 84 -5.14 3.80 2.78
CA GLU A 84 -4.83 4.04 4.19
C GLU A 84 -3.51 4.81 4.37
N ILE A 85 -2.50 4.56 3.52
CA ILE A 85 -1.28 5.37 3.50
C ILE A 85 -1.59 6.82 3.12
N SER A 86 -2.42 7.05 2.10
CA SER A 86 -2.85 8.42 1.75
C SER A 86 -3.54 9.12 2.92
N ARG A 87 -4.38 8.41 3.66
CA ARG A 87 -5.00 8.94 4.89
C ARG A 87 -3.99 9.25 5.98
N VAL A 88 -2.98 8.42 6.17
CA VAL A 88 -1.90 8.72 7.14
C VAL A 88 -1.19 10.03 6.78
N ILE A 89 -0.94 10.27 5.48
CA ILE A 89 -0.35 11.52 5.00
C ILE A 89 -1.29 12.71 5.24
N GLU A 90 -2.59 12.56 5.00
CA GLU A 90 -3.60 13.59 5.29
C GLU A 90 -3.68 13.91 6.79
N VAL A 91 -3.65 12.89 7.65
CA VAL A 91 -3.65 13.05 9.11
C VAL A 91 -2.41 13.81 9.58
N GLU A 92 -1.23 13.52 9.01
CA GLU A 92 -0.03 14.32 9.33
C GLU A 92 -0.20 15.78 8.91
N GLY A 93 -0.72 16.04 7.72
CA GLY A 93 -0.99 17.39 7.23
C GLY A 93 -1.98 18.15 8.12
N SER A 94 -3.10 17.52 8.49
CA SER A 94 -4.14 18.12 9.33
C SER A 94 -3.66 18.40 10.75
N THR A 95 -3.00 17.42 11.38
CA THR A 95 -2.51 17.54 12.75
C THR A 95 -1.38 18.55 12.88
N THR A 96 -0.45 18.57 11.91
CA THR A 96 0.62 19.57 11.85
C THR A 96 0.07 20.98 11.65
N SER A 97 -0.90 21.17 10.75
CA SER A 97 -1.56 22.46 10.54
C SER A 97 -2.30 22.96 11.78
N ALA A 98 -3.05 22.07 12.44
CA ALA A 98 -3.75 22.37 13.68
C ALA A 98 -2.78 22.80 14.78
N TYR A 99 -1.67 22.09 14.94
CA TYR A 99 -0.64 22.43 15.91
C TYR A 99 0.03 23.77 15.60
N GLN A 100 0.43 24.02 14.35
CA GLN A 100 1.04 25.28 13.93
C GLN A 100 0.11 26.49 14.19
N THR A 101 -1.19 26.31 13.95
CA THR A 101 -2.19 27.34 14.25
C THR A 101 -2.25 27.63 15.73
N ALA A 102 -2.30 26.60 16.58
CA ALA A 102 -2.31 26.74 18.01
C ALA A 102 -1.00 27.38 18.55
N VAL A 103 0.15 27.03 17.98
CA VAL A 103 1.44 27.64 18.31
C VAL A 103 1.49 29.11 17.94
N LYS A 104 0.92 29.52 16.80
CA LYS A 104 0.80 30.96 16.45
C LYS A 104 -0.01 31.72 17.48
N GLN A 105 -1.16 31.16 17.91
CA GLN A 105 -1.98 31.80 18.98
C GLN A 105 -1.25 31.84 20.31
N PHE A 106 -0.52 30.79 20.66
CA PHE A 106 0.33 30.78 21.86
C PHE A 106 1.40 31.88 21.85
N LYS A 107 2.10 32.03 20.71
CA LYS A 107 3.13 33.09 20.54
C LYS A 107 2.56 34.51 20.63
N LEU A 108 1.30 34.69 20.24
CA LEU A 108 0.58 35.97 20.36
C LEU A 108 -0.01 36.20 21.75
N GLY A 109 0.17 35.26 22.69
CA GLY A 109 -0.41 35.36 24.04
C GLY A 109 -1.93 35.09 24.09
N ALA A 110 -2.53 34.69 22.96
CA ALA A 110 -3.97 34.37 22.88
C ALA A 110 -4.31 32.95 23.39
N LEU A 111 -3.30 32.09 23.54
CA LEU A 111 -3.46 30.71 24.03
C LEU A 111 -2.41 30.46 25.14
N SER A 112 -2.81 29.79 26.22
CA SER A 112 -1.88 29.37 27.27
C SER A 112 -1.14 28.07 26.89
N ALA A 113 -0.02 27.77 27.57
CA ALA A 113 0.69 26.49 27.38
C ALA A 113 -0.20 25.28 27.70
N GLU A 114 -1.04 25.41 28.73
CA GLU A 114 -2.03 24.38 29.10
C GLU A 114 -3.06 24.17 28.00
N ALA A 115 -3.60 25.23 27.40
CA ALA A 115 -4.56 25.14 26.32
C ALA A 115 -3.92 24.57 25.03
N LEU A 116 -2.62 24.84 24.79
CA LEU A 116 -1.86 24.23 23.72
C LEU A 116 -1.68 22.72 23.95
N ALA A 117 -1.37 22.29 25.18
CA ALA A 117 -1.29 20.89 25.55
C ALA A 117 -2.64 20.18 25.35
N GLN A 118 -3.73 20.81 25.81
CA GLN A 118 -5.09 20.27 25.60
C GLN A 118 -5.45 20.15 24.12
N THR A 119 -4.95 21.02 23.27
CA THR A 119 -5.15 20.87 21.80
C THR A 119 -4.49 19.60 21.28
N ILE A 120 -3.29 19.27 21.77
CA ILE A 120 -2.61 18.02 21.41
C ILE A 120 -3.42 16.81 21.91
N ASP A 121 -3.80 16.82 23.19
CA ASP A 121 -4.47 15.69 23.84
C ASP A 121 -5.86 15.41 23.27
N ARG A 122 -6.63 16.44 22.98
CA ARG A 122 -8.04 16.30 22.58
C ARG A 122 -8.27 16.27 21.08
N LYS A 123 -7.35 16.82 20.28
CA LYS A 123 -7.53 16.92 18.84
C LYS A 123 -6.50 16.10 18.07
N ILE A 124 -5.20 16.24 18.39
CA ILE A 124 -4.14 15.64 17.57
C ILE A 124 -3.95 14.17 17.92
N THR A 125 -3.75 13.84 19.18
CA THR A 125 -3.51 12.47 19.65
C THR A 125 -4.63 11.50 19.24
N PRO A 126 -5.92 11.83 19.37
CA PRO A 126 -6.99 10.94 18.92
C PRO A 126 -6.99 10.67 17.42
N GLU A 127 -6.64 11.65 16.57
CA GLU A 127 -6.55 11.46 15.12
C GLU A 127 -5.43 10.47 14.75
N ILE A 128 -4.25 10.60 15.39
CA ILE A 128 -3.14 9.66 15.20
C ILE A 128 -3.52 8.25 15.65
N GLN A 129 -4.15 8.11 16.83
CA GLN A 129 -4.59 6.82 17.35
C GLN A 129 -5.68 6.18 16.48
N ALA A 130 -6.59 6.98 15.95
CA ALA A 130 -7.60 6.50 15.01
C ALA A 130 -6.97 6.00 13.70
N ALA A 131 -5.93 6.65 13.21
CA ALA A 131 -5.16 6.17 12.05
C ALA A 131 -4.43 4.85 12.37
N GLN A 132 -3.80 4.72 13.53
CA GLN A 132 -3.20 3.47 14.00
C GLN A 132 -4.21 2.33 14.08
N ALA A 133 -5.37 2.59 14.67
CA ALA A 133 -6.43 1.59 14.80
C ALA A 133 -6.90 1.09 13.42
N ARG A 134 -7.03 2.00 12.44
CA ARG A 134 -7.40 1.62 11.06
C ARG A 134 -6.36 0.74 10.40
N LEU A 135 -5.06 1.06 10.50
CA LEU A 135 -4.01 0.20 9.94
C LEU A 135 -4.05 -1.21 10.55
N LYS A 136 -4.27 -1.33 11.86
CA LYS A 136 -4.39 -2.63 12.55
C LYS A 136 -5.62 -3.45 12.14
N THR A 137 -6.67 -2.80 11.63
CA THR A 137 -7.87 -3.49 11.13
C THR A 137 -7.75 -3.92 9.68
N LEU A 138 -6.68 -3.55 8.98
CA LEU A 138 -6.43 -4.04 7.63
C LEU A 138 -6.34 -5.57 7.63
N GLY A 139 -7.05 -6.17 6.68
CA GLY A 139 -7.05 -7.61 6.48
C GLY A 139 -5.69 -8.13 5.98
N ARG A 140 -5.72 -9.22 5.22
CA ARG A 140 -4.50 -9.79 4.64
C ARG A 140 -3.87 -8.81 3.64
N VAL A 141 -2.70 -8.27 4.00
CA VAL A 141 -1.91 -7.38 3.13
C VAL A 141 -0.96 -8.21 2.26
N PRO A 142 -0.87 -7.91 0.94
CA PRO A 142 0.09 -8.57 0.06
C PRO A 142 1.52 -8.43 0.58
N PRO A 143 2.38 -9.47 0.44
CA PRO A 143 3.77 -9.43 0.91
C PRO A 143 4.57 -8.22 0.40
N ALA A 144 4.29 -7.79 -0.81
CA ALA A 144 4.92 -6.63 -1.42
C ALA A 144 4.60 -5.29 -0.73
N HIS A 145 3.46 -5.19 -0.06
CA HIS A 145 3.05 -3.97 0.65
C HIS A 145 3.30 -4.04 2.16
N GLN A 146 3.73 -5.19 2.69
CA GLN A 146 4.04 -5.33 4.11
C GLN A 146 5.13 -4.37 4.60
N PRO A 147 6.25 -4.12 3.87
CA PRO A 147 7.25 -3.14 4.30
C PRO A 147 6.68 -1.72 4.39
N LEU A 148 5.80 -1.34 3.47
CA LEU A 148 5.14 -0.04 3.49
C LEU A 148 4.19 0.10 4.69
N LEU A 149 3.40 -0.94 4.96
CA LEU A 149 2.53 -1.00 6.14
C LEU A 149 3.34 -0.89 7.43
N ALA A 150 4.41 -1.69 7.58
CA ALA A 150 5.29 -1.64 8.74
C ALA A 150 5.92 -0.26 8.95
N SER A 151 6.33 0.42 7.88
CA SER A 151 6.85 1.79 7.95
C SER A 151 5.78 2.79 8.41
N ALA A 152 4.53 2.62 7.97
CA ALA A 152 3.42 3.48 8.38
C ALA A 152 3.03 3.26 9.85
N GLU A 153 3.02 2.01 10.30
CA GLU A 153 2.78 1.68 11.72
C GLU A 153 3.87 2.26 12.62
N GLU A 154 5.13 2.12 12.24
CA GLU A 154 6.26 2.67 12.98
C GLU A 154 6.22 4.20 13.01
N TYR A 155 5.92 4.85 11.88
CA TYR A 155 5.72 6.29 11.82
C TYR A 155 4.65 6.75 12.82
N LEU A 156 3.45 6.17 12.77
CA LEU A 156 2.34 6.56 13.64
C LEU A 156 2.65 6.31 15.11
N ARG A 157 3.36 5.21 15.43
CA ARG A 157 3.81 4.90 16.79
C ARG A 157 4.74 5.99 17.33
N LEU A 158 5.77 6.35 16.55
CA LEU A 158 6.73 7.40 16.92
C LEU A 158 6.07 8.77 16.99
N ARG A 159 5.10 9.02 16.11
CA ARG A 159 4.36 10.29 16.07
C ARG A 159 3.44 10.45 17.27
N ASP A 160 2.71 9.41 17.68
CA ASP A 160 1.92 9.40 18.92
C ASP A 160 2.80 9.65 20.14
N GLU A 161 3.94 8.97 20.23
CA GLU A 161 4.92 9.18 21.30
C GLU A 161 5.42 10.63 21.34
N SER A 162 5.78 11.21 20.20
CA SER A 162 6.23 12.60 20.07
C SER A 162 5.17 13.59 20.59
N TRP A 163 3.91 13.43 20.18
CA TRP A 163 2.83 14.29 20.61
C TRP A 163 2.54 14.17 22.11
N ARG A 164 2.52 12.96 22.65
CA ARG A 164 2.33 12.72 24.09
C ARG A 164 3.45 13.32 24.93
N LEU A 165 4.71 13.16 24.49
CA LEU A 165 5.84 13.78 25.17
C LEU A 165 5.76 15.30 25.13
N ARG A 166 5.31 15.87 24.02
CA ARG A 166 5.14 17.32 23.85
C ARG A 166 4.03 17.86 24.74
N ALA A 167 2.87 17.21 24.79
CA ALA A 167 1.79 17.59 25.69
C ALA A 167 2.25 17.52 27.16
N ALA A 168 2.91 16.44 27.56
CA ALA A 168 3.44 16.28 28.91
C ALA A 168 4.50 17.34 29.26
N ALA A 169 5.32 17.76 28.30
CA ALA A 169 6.30 18.82 28.48
C ALA A 169 5.64 20.18 28.70
N LEU A 170 4.57 20.47 27.98
CA LEU A 170 3.78 21.72 28.12
C LEU A 170 3.05 21.74 29.45
N HIS A 171 2.38 20.67 29.86
CA HIS A 171 1.72 20.56 31.17
C HIS A 171 2.70 20.78 32.34
N LYS A 172 3.94 20.28 32.24
CA LYS A 172 4.96 20.38 33.27
C LYS A 172 5.86 21.59 33.12
N SER A 173 5.68 22.43 32.11
CA SER A 173 6.58 23.52 31.73
C SER A 173 8.06 23.11 31.71
N SER A 174 8.35 21.88 31.23
CA SER A 174 9.67 21.26 31.29
C SER A 174 10.41 21.32 29.94
N MET A 175 11.46 22.15 29.89
CA MET A 175 12.31 22.26 28.70
C MET A 175 13.08 20.95 28.38
N SER A 176 13.44 20.15 29.39
CA SER A 176 14.10 18.88 29.16
C SER A 176 13.16 17.87 28.53
N ALA A 177 11.88 17.85 28.93
CA ALA A 177 10.86 17.02 28.33
C ALA A 177 10.54 17.45 26.89
N LEU A 178 10.57 18.77 26.61
CA LEU A 178 10.37 19.29 25.27
C LEU A 178 11.47 18.82 24.30
N ARG A 179 12.74 18.82 24.75
CA ARG A 179 13.85 18.27 23.94
C ARG A 179 13.69 16.78 23.62
N LYS A 180 13.13 16.01 24.56
CA LYS A 180 12.81 14.59 24.29
C LYS A 180 11.72 14.46 23.23
N ALA A 181 10.69 15.29 23.31
CA ALA A 181 9.63 15.32 22.31
C ALA A 181 10.16 15.67 20.90
N GLU A 182 11.08 16.64 20.81
CA GLU A 182 11.74 17.00 19.54
C GLU A 182 12.59 15.84 18.97
N GLY A 183 13.24 15.05 19.83
CA GLY A 183 13.95 13.84 19.42
C GLY A 183 13.02 12.79 18.82
N ALA A 184 11.89 12.52 19.49
CA ALA A 184 10.87 11.59 19.01
C ALA A 184 10.20 12.10 17.71
N GLU A 185 10.00 13.41 17.59
CA GLU A 185 9.47 14.02 16.35
C GLU A 185 10.40 13.78 15.16
N ARG A 186 11.71 14.02 15.33
CA ARG A 186 12.68 13.76 14.26
C ARG A 186 12.65 12.30 13.81
N ALA A 187 12.66 11.36 14.76
CA ALA A 187 12.56 9.95 14.43
C ALA A 187 11.26 9.61 13.69
N SER A 188 10.14 10.24 14.06
CA SER A 188 8.87 10.04 13.36
C SER A 188 8.92 10.58 11.93
N LEU A 189 9.53 11.73 11.70
CA LEU A 189 9.66 12.33 10.37
C LEU A 189 10.58 11.50 9.45
N GLU A 190 11.65 10.92 9.99
CA GLU A 190 12.49 9.97 9.24
C GLU A 190 11.70 8.73 8.80
N ALA A 191 10.81 8.21 9.66
CA ALA A 191 9.93 7.12 9.30
C ALA A 191 8.87 7.56 8.26
N PHE A 192 8.40 8.81 8.35
CA PHE A 192 7.43 9.38 7.39
C PHE A 192 7.96 9.47 5.97
N GLU A 193 9.24 9.82 5.80
CA GLU A 193 9.86 9.88 4.48
C GLU A 193 9.82 8.52 3.74
N LYS A 194 9.80 7.41 4.48
CA LYS A 194 9.72 6.05 3.89
C LYS A 194 8.34 5.71 3.33
N ILE A 195 7.29 6.41 3.76
CA ILE A 195 5.91 6.16 3.32
C ILE A 195 5.41 7.19 2.29
N LYS A 196 6.12 8.30 2.13
CA LYS A 196 5.81 9.25 1.05
C LYS A 196 5.96 8.55 -0.30
N PRO A 197 5.03 8.78 -1.24
CA PRO A 197 5.26 8.37 -2.62
C PRO A 197 6.60 8.95 -3.06
N VAL A 198 7.47 8.12 -3.61
CA VAL A 198 8.64 8.63 -4.34
C VAL A 198 8.04 9.49 -5.46
N GLU A 199 8.15 10.80 -5.34
CA GLU A 199 7.86 11.69 -6.46
C GLU A 199 8.75 11.24 -7.61
N THR A 200 8.14 10.55 -8.57
CA THR A 200 8.81 10.29 -9.84
C THR A 200 9.05 11.66 -10.45
N PRO A 201 10.29 12.11 -10.61
CA PRO A 201 10.52 13.36 -11.31
C PRO A 201 10.06 13.15 -12.75
N ASP A 202 9.04 13.93 -13.13
CA ASP A 202 8.66 14.26 -14.50
C ASP A 202 8.01 13.19 -15.39
N ALA A 203 6.67 13.27 -15.41
CA ALA A 203 6.01 13.30 -16.68
C ALA A 203 5.78 14.80 -17.05
N LYS A 204 6.79 15.42 -17.67
CA LYS A 204 6.62 16.63 -18.47
C LYS A 204 6.44 16.25 -19.92
#